data_3f13058880ca5f93a18da8a426af066b
#
_entry.id   3f13058880ca5f93a18da8a426af066b
#
_cell.length_a   1.000
_cell.length_b   1.000
_cell.length_c   1.000
_cell.angle_alpha   90.00
_cell.angle_beta   90.00
_cell.angle_gamma   90.00
#
_symmetry.space_group_name_H-M   'P 1'
#
loop_
_entity.id
_entity.type
_entity.pdbx_description
1 polymer ?
#
loop_
_entity_poly.entity_id
_entity_poly.type
_entity_poly.pdbx_seq_one_letter_code
_entity_poly.pdbx_strand_id
1 'polypeptide(L)'
;LLTVKAIDNLDPYKRQSNYNGDLIGQGAGNVISGLLGGLPMISEVVRSSANIGYGSKTKWANFFHGVFLLLAMIFMIPVIELIPNSALAAMLIFAGYRLAAPKEFISIYKLGKEQFLIFLVTIIITLSKDLLVGILAGIVVEFILHIANGVKVSQLFQSKFNIIEKEEFIQFNILGPAIFSNIIGYKKRLNSLSSAKKTIINFEESDYIDHSFMSFIHKLKNKKEQVNCEWIIIGLENHRALSDNPLATRKLKRN
;
A
#
# COMPACT_ATOMS: atom_id res chain seq x y z
N LEU A 1 6.66 3.73 -7.67
CA LEU A 1 6.51 3.58 -6.20
C LEU A 1 5.31 2.73 -5.81
N LEU A 2 4.10 2.97 -6.36
CA LEU A 2 2.91 2.17 -6.08
C LEU A 2 3.11 0.68 -6.41
N THR A 3 3.73 0.41 -7.57
CA THR A 3 4.11 -0.93 -8.01
C THR A 3 5.02 -1.62 -6.99
N VAL A 4 6.09 -0.95 -6.56
CA VAL A 4 7.05 -1.51 -5.59
C VAL A 4 6.35 -1.84 -4.27
N LYS A 5 5.48 -0.95 -3.78
CA LYS A 5 4.69 -1.20 -2.57
C LYS A 5 3.70 -2.36 -2.73
N ALA A 6 3.10 -2.52 -3.91
CA ALA A 6 2.22 -3.65 -4.20
C ALA A 6 3.01 -4.98 -4.17
N ILE A 7 4.21 -4.99 -4.74
CA ILE A 7 5.09 -6.16 -4.74
C ILE A 7 5.59 -6.50 -3.34
N ASP A 8 5.97 -5.52 -2.52
CA ASP A 8 6.34 -5.75 -1.12
C ASP A 8 5.21 -6.43 -0.31
N ASN A 9 3.94 -6.11 -0.63
CA ASN A 9 2.81 -6.78 0.02
C ASN A 9 2.61 -8.23 -0.43
N LEU A 10 3.04 -8.58 -1.65
CA LEU A 10 2.96 -9.93 -2.20
C LEU A 10 4.14 -10.82 -1.80
N ASP A 11 5.25 -10.24 -1.31
CA ASP A 11 6.45 -11.00 -0.96
C ASP A 11 6.18 -11.92 0.26
N PRO A 12 6.31 -13.26 0.11
CA PRO A 12 6.12 -14.21 1.21
C PRO A 12 7.09 -13.98 2.37
N TYR A 13 8.27 -13.43 2.08
CA TYR A 13 9.30 -13.13 3.07
C TYR A 13 9.11 -11.77 3.73
N LYS A 14 8.06 -10.98 3.36
CA LYS A 14 7.73 -9.65 3.89
C LYS A 14 8.90 -8.66 3.87
N ARG A 15 9.80 -8.81 2.90
CA ARG A 15 10.92 -7.90 2.71
C ARG A 15 10.39 -6.52 2.29
N GLN A 16 11.06 -5.48 2.73
CA GLN A 16 10.73 -4.11 2.36
C GLN A 16 11.77 -3.57 1.38
N SER A 17 11.31 -3.08 0.25
CA SER A 17 12.15 -2.44 -0.75
C SER A 17 12.63 -1.07 -0.28
N ASN A 18 13.84 -0.71 -0.68
CA ASN A 18 14.34 0.65 -0.52
C ASN A 18 13.81 1.51 -1.69
N TYR A 19 12.71 2.24 -1.46
CA TYR A 19 12.06 3.04 -2.49
C TYR A 19 12.97 4.10 -3.12
N ASN A 20 13.87 4.71 -2.34
CA ASN A 20 14.83 5.68 -2.87
C ASN A 20 15.86 5.01 -3.77
N GLY A 21 16.37 3.85 -3.35
CA GLY A 21 17.30 3.07 -4.16
C GLY A 21 16.66 2.58 -5.46
N ASP A 22 15.40 2.17 -5.41
CA ASP A 22 14.63 1.75 -6.59
C ASP A 22 14.43 2.92 -7.57
N LEU A 23 14.05 4.10 -7.08
CA LEU A 23 13.91 5.30 -7.93
C LEU A 23 15.23 5.72 -8.58
N ILE A 24 16.34 5.67 -7.85
CA ILE A 24 17.67 5.99 -8.40
C ILE A 24 18.04 4.96 -9.46
N GLY A 25 17.83 3.67 -9.19
CA GLY A 25 18.11 2.60 -10.14
C GLY A 25 17.29 2.71 -11.43
N GLN A 26 15.97 2.96 -11.30
CA GLN A 26 15.10 3.18 -12.46
C GLN A 26 15.48 4.45 -13.22
N GLY A 27 15.80 5.54 -12.50
CA GLY A 27 16.25 6.79 -13.12
C GLY A 27 17.53 6.61 -13.94
N ALA A 28 18.54 5.96 -13.36
CA ALA A 28 19.81 5.66 -14.05
C ALA A 28 19.58 4.76 -15.28
N GLY A 29 18.74 3.71 -15.14
CA GLY A 29 18.39 2.83 -16.25
C GLY A 29 17.68 3.59 -17.38
N ASN A 30 16.76 4.50 -17.03
CA ASN A 30 16.04 5.33 -18.02
C ASN A 30 16.95 6.33 -18.73
N VAL A 31 17.94 6.90 -18.05
CA VAL A 31 18.95 7.76 -18.69
C VAL A 31 19.74 6.96 -19.72
N ILE A 32 20.23 5.77 -19.34
CA ILE A 32 21.00 4.90 -20.27
C ILE A 32 20.11 4.47 -21.44
N SER A 33 18.86 4.03 -21.17
CA SER A 33 17.93 3.63 -22.21
C SER A 33 17.64 4.78 -23.17
N GLY A 34 17.40 6.00 -22.66
CA GLY A 34 17.16 7.17 -23.49
C GLY A 34 18.37 7.56 -24.36
N LEU A 35 19.59 7.45 -23.85
CA LEU A 35 20.81 7.68 -24.62
C LEU A 35 21.01 6.68 -25.76
N LEU A 36 20.52 5.43 -25.55
CA LEU A 36 20.59 4.37 -26.56
C LEU A 36 19.37 4.34 -27.50
N GLY A 37 18.42 5.29 -27.35
CA GLY A 37 17.19 5.30 -28.13
C GLY A 37 16.16 4.24 -27.74
N GLY A 38 16.29 3.68 -26.54
CA GLY A 38 15.40 2.65 -26.01
C GLY A 38 14.12 3.22 -25.37
N LEU A 39 13.21 2.31 -25.01
CA LEU A 39 11.96 2.66 -24.32
C LEU A 39 12.18 2.92 -22.82
N PRO A 40 11.32 3.75 -22.19
CA PRO A 40 11.39 3.98 -20.77
C PRO A 40 11.14 2.69 -19.97
N MET A 41 11.97 2.46 -18.96
CA MET A 41 11.89 1.32 -18.06
C MET A 41 11.04 1.67 -16.83
N ILE A 42 10.12 0.78 -16.47
CA ILE A 42 9.28 0.90 -15.27
C ILE A 42 9.27 -0.40 -14.47
N SER A 43 9.00 -0.30 -13.17
CA SER A 43 8.69 -1.47 -12.36
C SER A 43 7.29 -1.99 -12.70
N GLU A 44 7.18 -3.27 -13.06
CA GLU A 44 5.92 -3.89 -13.48
C GLU A 44 5.40 -4.88 -12.43
N VAL A 45 4.09 -4.81 -12.13
CA VAL A 45 3.45 -5.67 -11.12
C VAL A 45 3.34 -7.11 -11.60
N VAL A 46 2.92 -7.33 -12.86
CA VAL A 46 2.59 -8.67 -13.38
C VAL A 46 3.81 -9.58 -13.41
N ARG A 47 4.89 -9.12 -14.02
CA ARG A 47 6.15 -9.89 -14.08
C ARG A 47 6.77 -10.09 -12.70
N SER A 48 6.75 -9.07 -11.86
CA SER A 48 7.28 -9.17 -10.50
C SER A 48 6.46 -10.14 -9.64
N SER A 49 5.13 -10.12 -9.75
CA SER A 49 4.26 -11.07 -9.03
C SER A 49 4.46 -12.52 -9.51
N ALA A 50 4.65 -12.73 -10.82
CA ALA A 50 4.98 -14.03 -11.36
C ALA A 50 6.33 -14.52 -10.81
N ASN A 51 7.36 -13.65 -10.82
CA ASN A 51 8.68 -13.96 -10.30
C ASN A 51 8.64 -14.40 -8.82
N ILE A 52 7.85 -13.69 -8.00
CA ILE A 52 7.61 -14.06 -6.59
C ILE A 52 6.86 -15.40 -6.51
N GLY A 53 5.81 -15.57 -7.30
CA GLY A 53 5.00 -16.80 -7.32
C GLY A 53 5.79 -18.06 -7.69
N TYR A 54 6.81 -17.92 -8.53
CA TYR A 54 7.76 -18.97 -8.86
C TYR A 54 8.93 -19.11 -7.87
N GLY A 55 8.89 -18.42 -6.74
CA GLY A 55 9.83 -18.61 -5.63
C GLY A 55 11.17 -17.89 -5.79
N SER A 56 11.25 -16.84 -6.57
CA SER A 56 12.48 -16.04 -6.69
C SER A 56 12.87 -15.40 -5.35
N LYS A 57 14.14 -15.58 -4.95
CA LYS A 57 14.67 -15.10 -3.68
C LYS A 57 15.66 -13.95 -3.82
N THR A 58 16.21 -13.74 -5.00
CA THR A 58 17.35 -12.84 -5.21
C THR A 58 17.16 -11.91 -6.40
N LYS A 59 17.91 -10.81 -6.42
CA LYS A 59 17.96 -9.85 -7.54
C LYS A 59 18.53 -10.43 -8.83
N TRP A 60 19.21 -11.55 -8.78
CA TRP A 60 19.76 -12.23 -9.95
C TRP A 60 18.71 -12.67 -10.96
N ALA A 61 17.50 -12.97 -10.50
CA ALA A 61 16.39 -13.29 -11.40
C ALA A 61 16.12 -12.16 -12.39
N ASN A 62 16.15 -10.91 -11.94
CA ASN A 62 15.95 -9.75 -12.81
C ASN A 62 17.14 -9.51 -13.76
N PHE A 63 18.36 -9.74 -13.28
CA PHE A 63 19.57 -9.66 -14.14
C PHE A 63 19.51 -10.67 -15.29
N PHE A 64 19.26 -11.94 -14.98
CA PHE A 64 19.15 -12.99 -16.00
C PHE A 64 17.97 -12.74 -16.95
N HIS A 65 16.86 -12.22 -16.45
CA HIS A 65 15.75 -11.81 -17.31
C HIS A 65 16.19 -10.79 -18.36
N GLY A 66 16.95 -9.76 -17.95
CA GLY A 66 17.51 -8.77 -18.88
C GLY A 66 18.48 -9.39 -19.88
N VAL A 67 19.36 -10.30 -19.43
CA VAL A 67 20.29 -11.01 -20.32
C VAL A 67 19.55 -11.87 -21.34
N PHE A 68 18.54 -12.65 -20.91
CA PHE A 68 17.73 -13.47 -21.82
C PHE A 68 16.93 -12.62 -22.82
N LEU A 69 16.40 -11.46 -22.40
CA LEU A 69 15.74 -10.55 -23.34
C LEU A 69 16.72 -10.03 -24.39
N LEU A 70 17.93 -9.63 -23.97
CA LEU A 70 18.95 -9.18 -24.89
C LEU A 70 19.33 -10.27 -25.91
N LEU A 71 19.57 -11.49 -25.45
CA LEU A 71 19.86 -12.64 -26.31
C LEU A 71 18.69 -12.95 -27.27
N ALA A 72 17.46 -12.90 -26.76
CA ALA A 72 16.28 -13.09 -27.60
C ALA A 72 16.15 -12.02 -28.68
N MET A 73 16.45 -10.75 -28.37
CA MET A 73 16.45 -9.68 -29.36
C MET A 73 17.54 -9.86 -30.42
N ILE A 74 18.68 -10.41 -30.05
CA ILE A 74 19.79 -10.60 -31.02
C ILE A 74 19.52 -11.82 -31.93
N PHE A 75 19.05 -12.91 -31.37
CA PHE A 75 18.99 -14.21 -32.06
C PHE A 75 17.59 -14.67 -32.46
N MET A 76 16.53 -14.18 -31.79
CA MET A 76 15.19 -14.72 -31.92
C MET A 76 14.16 -13.76 -32.55
N ILE A 77 14.56 -12.62 -33.11
CA ILE A 77 13.64 -11.68 -33.76
C ILE A 77 12.77 -12.40 -34.80
N PRO A 78 13.31 -13.20 -35.74
CA PRO A 78 12.49 -13.87 -36.75
C PRO A 78 11.45 -14.83 -36.14
N VAL A 79 11.75 -15.44 -34.98
CA VAL A 79 10.83 -16.33 -34.28
C VAL A 79 9.77 -15.52 -33.54
N ILE A 80 10.15 -14.38 -32.94
CA ILE A 80 9.23 -13.49 -32.20
C ILE A 80 8.20 -12.89 -33.16
N GLU A 81 8.59 -12.55 -34.39
CA GLU A 81 7.70 -12.01 -35.43
C GLU A 81 6.63 -13.01 -35.89
N LEU A 82 6.85 -14.32 -35.68
CA LEU A 82 5.86 -15.35 -35.95
C LEU A 82 4.72 -15.40 -34.91
N ILE A 83 4.87 -14.70 -33.77
CA ILE A 83 3.84 -14.68 -32.72
C ILE A 83 2.65 -13.83 -33.22
N PRO A 84 1.45 -14.43 -33.40
CA PRO A 84 0.31 -13.69 -33.89
C PRO A 84 -0.18 -12.66 -32.85
N ASN A 85 -0.63 -11.49 -33.32
CA ASN A 85 -1.16 -10.43 -32.46
C ASN A 85 -2.33 -10.91 -31.59
N SER A 86 -3.09 -11.90 -32.04
CA SER A 86 -4.17 -12.53 -31.26
C SER A 86 -3.66 -13.23 -29.99
N ALA A 87 -2.46 -13.84 -30.04
CA ALA A 87 -1.84 -14.44 -28.86
C ALA A 87 -1.42 -13.37 -27.85
N LEU A 88 -0.85 -12.26 -28.31
CA LEU A 88 -0.50 -11.11 -27.47
C LEU A 88 -1.75 -10.50 -26.82
N ALA A 89 -2.82 -10.33 -27.61
CA ALA A 89 -4.10 -9.81 -27.10
C ALA A 89 -4.71 -10.74 -26.04
N ALA A 90 -4.68 -12.07 -26.26
CA ALA A 90 -5.15 -13.06 -25.28
C ALA A 90 -4.36 -13.00 -23.96
N MET A 91 -3.04 -12.81 -24.04
CA MET A 91 -2.20 -12.65 -22.84
C MET A 91 -2.54 -11.37 -22.07
N LEU A 92 -2.80 -10.25 -22.76
CA LEU A 92 -3.20 -8.99 -22.15
C LEU A 92 -4.57 -9.10 -21.47
N ILE A 93 -5.54 -9.75 -22.13
CA ILE A 93 -6.87 -10.00 -21.54
C ILE A 93 -6.74 -10.87 -20.30
N PHE A 94 -5.96 -11.94 -20.36
CA PHE A 94 -5.73 -12.82 -19.21
C PHE A 94 -5.05 -12.07 -18.04
N ALA A 95 -4.04 -11.26 -18.32
CA ALA A 95 -3.40 -10.41 -17.31
C ALA A 95 -4.38 -9.41 -16.70
N GLY A 96 -5.19 -8.74 -17.53
CA GLY A 96 -6.24 -7.83 -17.09
C GLY A 96 -7.27 -8.51 -16.18
N TYR A 97 -7.77 -9.67 -16.58
CA TYR A 97 -8.69 -10.47 -15.77
C TYR A 97 -8.09 -10.86 -14.40
N ARG A 98 -6.81 -11.23 -14.39
CA ARG A 98 -6.11 -11.60 -13.17
C ARG A 98 -5.91 -10.43 -12.21
N LEU A 99 -5.68 -9.23 -12.74
CA LEU A 99 -5.54 -7.99 -11.95
C LEU A 99 -6.90 -7.48 -11.44
N ALA A 100 -7.96 -7.63 -12.25
CA ALA A 100 -9.32 -7.21 -11.92
C ALA A 100 -10.17 -8.38 -11.39
N ALA A 101 -9.56 -9.34 -10.68
CA ALA A 101 -10.26 -10.51 -10.20
C ALA A 101 -11.47 -10.13 -9.31
N PRO A 102 -12.64 -10.77 -9.49
CA PRO A 102 -13.84 -10.49 -8.68
C PRO A 102 -13.60 -10.59 -7.17
N LYS A 103 -12.63 -11.42 -6.77
CA LYS A 103 -12.20 -11.57 -5.38
C LYS A 103 -11.73 -10.26 -4.75
N GLU A 104 -11.06 -9.40 -5.51
CA GLU A 104 -10.59 -8.10 -5.03
C GLU A 104 -11.77 -7.16 -4.73
N PHE A 105 -12.78 -7.13 -5.60
CA PHE A 105 -13.99 -6.35 -5.38
C PHE A 105 -14.74 -6.80 -4.12
N ILE A 106 -14.88 -8.12 -3.93
CA ILE A 106 -15.52 -8.69 -2.75
C ILE A 106 -14.70 -8.36 -1.49
N SER A 107 -13.39 -8.44 -1.56
CA SER A 107 -12.49 -8.13 -0.45
C SER A 107 -12.66 -6.69 0.02
N ILE A 108 -12.67 -5.73 -0.92
CA ILE A 108 -12.83 -4.31 -0.60
C ILE A 108 -14.25 -4.00 -0.12
N TYR A 109 -15.27 -4.64 -0.69
CA TYR A 109 -16.65 -4.49 -0.20
C TYR A 109 -16.80 -4.96 1.26
N LYS A 110 -16.18 -6.09 1.62
CA LYS A 110 -16.17 -6.60 3.01
C LYS A 110 -15.39 -5.69 3.96
N LEU A 111 -14.46 -4.90 3.45
CA LEU A 111 -13.70 -3.94 4.24
C LEU A 111 -14.57 -2.77 4.72
N GLY A 112 -15.49 -2.31 3.85
CA GLY A 112 -16.46 -1.26 4.17
C GLY A 112 -17.02 -0.58 2.93
N LYS A 113 -18.25 -0.09 3.06
CA LYS A 113 -18.94 0.59 1.96
C LYS A 113 -18.23 1.87 1.50
N GLU A 114 -17.61 2.59 2.43
CA GLU A 114 -16.86 3.81 2.13
C GLU A 114 -15.62 3.48 1.27
N GLN A 115 -14.84 2.47 1.66
CA GLN A 115 -13.68 2.00 0.91
C GLN A 115 -14.07 1.47 -0.47
N PHE A 116 -15.20 0.79 -0.55
CA PHE A 116 -15.73 0.31 -1.83
C PHE A 116 -16.13 1.46 -2.76
N LEU A 117 -16.75 2.53 -2.23
CA LEU A 117 -17.06 3.72 -3.00
C LEU A 117 -15.79 4.41 -3.54
N ILE A 118 -14.77 4.61 -2.69
CA ILE A 118 -13.49 5.18 -3.10
C ILE A 118 -12.86 4.34 -4.21
N PHE A 119 -12.83 3.03 -4.03
CA PHE A 119 -12.29 2.08 -5.01
C PHE A 119 -13.02 2.16 -6.36
N LEU A 120 -14.36 2.21 -6.33
CA LEU A 120 -15.18 2.26 -7.53
C LEU A 120 -14.98 3.57 -8.31
N VAL A 121 -14.97 4.71 -7.62
CA VAL A 121 -14.69 6.03 -8.21
C VAL A 121 -13.29 6.05 -8.80
N THR A 122 -12.29 5.55 -8.08
CA THR A 122 -10.91 5.48 -8.58
C THR A 122 -10.82 4.68 -9.86
N ILE A 123 -11.43 3.49 -9.92
CA ILE A 123 -11.41 2.65 -11.13
C ILE A 123 -12.11 3.33 -12.30
N ILE A 124 -13.34 3.83 -12.10
CA ILE A 124 -14.13 4.44 -13.17
C ILE A 124 -13.38 5.63 -13.77
N ILE A 125 -12.82 6.50 -12.94
CA ILE A 125 -12.10 7.68 -13.42
C ILE A 125 -10.76 7.27 -14.06
N THR A 126 -10.04 6.28 -13.51
CA THR A 126 -8.82 5.75 -14.12
C THR A 126 -9.07 5.21 -15.52
N LEU A 127 -10.15 4.46 -15.72
CA LEU A 127 -10.52 3.91 -17.03
C LEU A 127 -11.02 4.97 -18.01
N SER A 128 -11.65 6.05 -17.50
CA SER A 128 -12.22 7.11 -18.34
C SER A 128 -11.23 8.19 -18.76
N LYS A 129 -10.18 8.41 -17.94
CA LYS A 129 -9.17 9.45 -18.13
C LYS A 129 -7.77 8.87 -18.13
N ASP A 130 -7.16 8.78 -16.95
CA ASP A 130 -5.86 8.16 -16.71
C ASP A 130 -5.68 7.78 -15.23
N LEU A 131 -4.59 7.06 -14.94
CA LEU A 131 -4.27 6.58 -13.60
C LEU A 131 -4.08 7.73 -12.59
N LEU A 132 -3.45 8.83 -12.99
CA LEU A 132 -3.15 9.94 -12.07
C LEU A 132 -4.42 10.66 -11.65
N VAL A 133 -5.30 10.97 -12.60
CA VAL A 133 -6.59 11.60 -12.35
C VAL A 133 -7.48 10.69 -11.50
N GLY A 134 -7.47 9.38 -11.76
CA GLY A 134 -8.19 8.40 -10.95
C GLY A 134 -7.76 8.37 -9.49
N ILE A 135 -6.45 8.35 -9.25
CA ILE A 135 -5.89 8.38 -7.88
C ILE A 135 -6.26 9.69 -7.17
N LEU A 136 -6.12 10.83 -7.84
CA LEU A 136 -6.49 12.13 -7.26
C LEU A 136 -7.98 12.19 -6.91
N ALA A 137 -8.84 11.69 -7.78
CA ALA A 137 -10.27 11.61 -7.52
C ALA A 137 -10.59 10.72 -6.31
N GLY A 138 -9.94 9.56 -6.19
CA GLY A 138 -10.07 8.69 -5.02
C GLY A 138 -9.68 9.40 -3.72
N ILE A 139 -8.56 10.13 -3.72
CA ILE A 139 -8.12 10.92 -2.56
C ILE A 139 -9.12 12.02 -2.21
N VAL A 140 -9.67 12.72 -3.21
CA VAL A 140 -10.68 13.76 -2.97
C VAL A 140 -11.94 13.17 -2.35
N VAL A 141 -12.43 12.04 -2.87
CA VAL A 141 -13.58 11.33 -2.30
C VAL A 141 -13.30 10.88 -0.86
N GLU A 142 -12.10 10.40 -0.57
CA GLU A 142 -11.71 10.00 0.78
C GLU A 142 -11.74 11.20 1.75
N PHE A 143 -11.24 12.36 1.34
CA PHE A 143 -11.35 13.58 2.15
C PHE A 143 -12.79 14.02 2.36
N ILE A 144 -13.63 13.97 1.34
CA ILE A 144 -15.06 14.29 1.45
C ILE A 144 -15.73 13.36 2.47
N LEU A 145 -15.45 12.07 2.41
CA LEU A 145 -15.97 11.09 3.36
C LEU A 145 -15.48 11.34 4.79
N HIS A 146 -14.20 11.71 4.98
CA HIS A 146 -13.69 12.08 6.32
C HIS A 146 -14.42 13.28 6.89
N ILE A 147 -14.64 14.34 6.09
CA ILE A 147 -15.38 15.54 6.52
C ILE A 147 -16.84 15.18 6.82
N ALA A 148 -17.50 14.41 5.96
CA ALA A 148 -18.87 13.94 6.18
C ALA A 148 -19.01 13.08 7.46
N ASN A 149 -17.94 12.38 7.84
CA ASN A 149 -17.83 11.61 9.06
C ASN A 149 -17.48 12.42 10.30
N GLY A 150 -17.38 13.76 10.18
CA GLY A 150 -17.18 14.67 11.29
C GLY A 150 -15.71 15.07 11.56
N VAL A 151 -14.78 14.68 10.70
CA VAL A 151 -13.38 15.11 10.80
C VAL A 151 -13.28 16.58 10.39
N LYS A 152 -12.71 17.43 11.25
CA LYS A 152 -12.52 18.84 10.94
C LYS A 152 -11.40 19.03 9.92
N VAL A 153 -11.59 19.94 8.96
CA VAL A 153 -10.60 20.23 7.89
C VAL A 153 -9.23 20.58 8.49
N SER A 154 -9.18 21.33 9.60
CA SER A 154 -7.95 21.66 10.29
C SER A 154 -7.19 20.45 10.86
N GLN A 155 -7.84 19.32 11.03
CA GLN A 155 -7.25 18.09 11.60
C GLN A 155 -6.82 17.09 10.53
N LEU A 156 -7.14 17.32 9.26
CA LEU A 156 -6.84 16.38 8.17
C LEU A 156 -5.35 16.04 8.04
N PHE A 157 -4.47 17.01 8.35
CA PHE A 157 -3.02 16.82 8.22
C PHE A 157 -2.28 16.90 9.57
N GLN A 158 -3.01 17.04 10.68
CA GLN A 158 -2.41 17.16 12.01
C GLN A 158 -2.39 15.81 12.72
N SER A 159 -1.22 15.38 13.14
CA SER A 159 -1.04 14.22 14.02
C SER A 159 -0.99 14.69 15.46
N LYS A 160 -2.10 14.55 16.19
CA LYS A 160 -2.17 14.92 17.61
C LYS A 160 -2.00 13.68 18.48
N PHE A 161 -1.01 13.69 19.34
CA PHE A 161 -0.73 12.59 20.25
C PHE A 161 -0.07 13.10 21.53
N ASN A 162 -0.18 12.31 22.58
CA ASN A 162 0.57 12.48 23.83
C ASN A 162 1.30 11.18 24.13
N ILE A 163 2.50 11.27 24.69
CA ILE A 163 3.33 10.12 25.04
C ILE A 163 3.58 10.16 26.53
N ILE A 164 3.21 9.07 27.22
CA ILE A 164 3.49 8.85 28.64
C ILE A 164 4.52 7.73 28.71
N GLU A 165 5.72 8.09 29.13
CA GLU A 165 6.81 7.14 29.28
C GLU A 165 7.00 6.81 30.76
N LYS A 166 6.88 5.52 31.10
CA LYS A 166 7.16 4.93 32.41
C LYS A 166 8.32 3.95 32.31
N GLU A 167 8.81 3.47 33.44
CA GLU A 167 9.94 2.53 33.45
C GLU A 167 9.62 1.23 32.70
N GLU A 168 8.39 0.71 32.83
CA GLU A 168 7.98 -0.58 32.27
C GLU A 168 7.31 -0.48 30.90
N PHE A 169 6.67 0.64 30.55
CA PHE A 169 5.92 0.78 29.30
C PHE A 169 5.93 2.22 28.77
N ILE A 170 5.64 2.32 27.47
CA ILE A 170 5.38 3.58 26.79
C ILE A 170 3.92 3.56 26.32
N GLN A 171 3.13 4.54 26.77
CA GLN A 171 1.76 4.71 26.32
C GLN A 171 1.70 5.86 25.30
N PHE A 172 1.21 5.54 24.11
CA PHE A 172 1.02 6.48 23.01
C PHE A 172 -0.48 6.74 22.86
N ASN A 173 -0.94 7.90 23.35
CA ASN A 173 -2.33 8.31 23.25
C ASN A 173 -2.56 9.07 21.94
N ILE A 174 -3.50 8.63 21.14
CA ILE A 174 -3.91 9.27 19.88
C ILE A 174 -5.07 10.20 20.20
N LEU A 175 -4.85 11.50 19.94
CA LEU A 175 -5.79 12.58 20.26
C LEU A 175 -6.43 13.10 18.96
N GLY A 176 -7.71 12.84 18.75
CA GLY A 176 -8.42 13.23 17.53
C GLY A 176 -8.33 12.22 16.38
N PRO A 177 -8.62 12.63 15.13
CA PRO A 177 -8.75 11.69 14.02
C PRO A 177 -7.42 11.04 13.63
N ALA A 178 -7.45 9.73 13.46
CA ALA A 178 -6.35 8.91 12.99
C ALA A 178 -6.66 8.43 11.56
N ILE A 179 -6.12 9.12 10.55
CA ILE A 179 -6.49 8.99 9.14
C ILE A 179 -5.27 8.91 8.23
N PHE A 180 -5.46 8.46 6.98
CA PHE A 180 -4.37 8.24 6.02
C PHE A 180 -3.47 9.47 5.82
N SER A 181 -4.05 10.66 5.79
CA SER A 181 -3.32 11.91 5.51
C SER A 181 -2.40 12.34 6.65
N ASN A 182 -2.67 11.92 7.90
CA ASN A 182 -1.82 12.26 9.05
C ASN A 182 -0.95 11.08 9.55
N ILE A 183 -0.98 9.91 8.88
CA ILE A 183 -0.15 8.74 9.23
C ILE A 183 1.33 9.08 9.33
N ILE A 184 1.84 9.96 8.45
CA ILE A 184 3.28 10.26 8.37
C ILE A 184 3.82 10.80 9.69
N GLY A 185 3.08 11.71 10.34
CA GLY A 185 3.45 12.26 11.63
C GLY A 185 3.47 11.21 12.75
N TYR A 186 2.45 10.36 12.81
CA TYR A 186 2.39 9.24 13.75
C TYR A 186 3.50 8.22 13.49
N LYS A 187 3.72 7.84 12.22
CA LYS A 187 4.75 6.88 11.81
C LYS A 187 6.14 7.32 12.23
N LYS A 188 6.48 8.59 12.02
CA LYS A 188 7.78 9.13 12.42
C LYS A 188 8.02 8.94 13.92
N ARG A 189 7.01 9.22 14.74
CA ARG A 189 7.13 9.13 16.18
C ARG A 189 7.08 7.69 16.71
N LEU A 190 6.15 6.88 16.19
CA LEU A 190 6.04 5.46 16.59
C LEU A 190 7.28 4.65 16.23
N ASN A 191 7.94 4.96 15.11
CA ASN A 191 9.20 4.30 14.75
C ASN A 191 10.37 4.71 15.65
N SER A 192 10.33 5.89 16.28
CA SER A 192 11.38 6.35 17.20
C SER A 192 11.20 5.82 18.62
N LEU A 193 10.10 5.14 18.93
CA LEU A 193 9.89 4.53 20.26
C LEU A 193 10.86 3.38 20.48
N SER A 194 11.38 3.30 21.71
CA SER A 194 12.28 2.22 22.12
C SER A 194 11.63 0.86 21.93
N SER A 195 12.35 -0.07 21.34
CA SER A 195 11.91 -1.46 21.16
C SER A 195 12.08 -2.31 22.43
N ALA A 196 12.68 -1.75 23.48
CA ALA A 196 12.96 -2.47 24.71
C ALA A 196 11.79 -2.45 25.72
N LYS A 197 10.79 -1.58 25.50
CA LYS A 197 9.66 -1.40 26.42
C LYS A 197 8.36 -1.86 25.78
N LYS A 198 7.45 -2.36 26.62
CA LYS A 198 6.05 -2.59 26.26
C LYS A 198 5.43 -1.30 25.72
N THR A 199 4.76 -1.35 24.57
CA THR A 199 4.14 -0.19 23.96
C THR A 199 2.61 -0.35 23.94
N ILE A 200 1.91 0.62 24.49
CA ILE A 200 0.44 0.68 24.53
C ILE A 200 -0.01 1.79 23.58
N ILE A 201 -0.79 1.43 22.56
CA ILE A 201 -1.42 2.40 21.66
C ILE A 201 -2.86 2.60 22.12
N ASN A 202 -3.18 3.80 22.58
CA ASN A 202 -4.48 4.13 23.12
C ASN A 202 -5.28 5.01 22.17
N PHE A 203 -6.49 4.57 21.82
CA PHE A 203 -7.43 5.25 20.91
C PHE A 203 -8.63 5.88 21.62
N GLU A 204 -8.71 5.86 22.96
CA GLU A 204 -9.87 6.35 23.71
C GLU A 204 -10.30 7.77 23.34
N GLU A 205 -9.33 8.63 23.06
CA GLU A 205 -9.56 10.04 22.68
C GLU A 205 -9.57 10.29 21.17
N SER A 206 -9.61 9.22 20.37
CA SER A 206 -9.70 9.34 18.92
C SER A 206 -11.16 9.35 18.47
N ASP A 207 -11.60 10.41 17.80
CA ASP A 207 -12.98 10.55 17.32
C ASP A 207 -13.28 9.65 16.12
N TYR A 208 -12.27 9.42 15.27
CA TYR A 208 -12.39 8.72 13.99
C TYR A 208 -11.09 8.02 13.62
N ILE A 209 -11.17 6.77 13.23
CA ILE A 209 -10.02 5.95 12.81
C ILE A 209 -10.36 5.36 11.44
N ASP A 210 -9.60 5.73 10.41
CA ASP A 210 -9.84 5.17 9.08
C ASP A 210 -9.20 3.79 8.89
N HIS A 211 -9.59 3.11 7.81
CA HIS A 211 -9.04 1.81 7.45
C HIS A 211 -7.52 1.85 7.24
N SER A 212 -7.02 2.89 6.58
CA SER A 212 -5.60 3.02 6.25
C SER A 212 -4.75 3.10 7.52
N PHE A 213 -5.23 3.85 8.51
CA PHE A 213 -4.57 3.94 9.82
C PHE A 213 -4.66 2.64 10.61
N MET A 214 -5.82 1.97 10.63
CA MET A 214 -5.96 0.65 11.24
C MET A 214 -4.98 -0.36 10.62
N SER A 215 -4.90 -0.40 9.30
CA SER A 215 -3.95 -1.26 8.56
C SER A 215 -2.50 -0.93 8.90
N PHE A 216 -2.16 0.36 9.00
CA PHE A 216 -0.82 0.81 9.40
C PHE A 216 -0.45 0.33 10.80
N ILE A 217 -1.31 0.52 11.80
CA ILE A 217 -1.06 0.11 13.19
C ILE A 217 -0.92 -1.40 13.30
N HIS A 218 -1.80 -2.18 12.67
CA HIS A 218 -1.70 -3.64 12.68
C HIS A 218 -0.41 -4.15 12.03
N LYS A 219 0.00 -3.56 10.88
CA LYS A 219 1.28 -3.90 10.25
C LYS A 219 2.46 -3.56 11.15
N LEU A 220 2.42 -2.41 11.82
CA LEU A 220 3.48 -1.98 12.72
C LEU A 220 3.57 -2.89 13.96
N LYS A 221 2.42 -3.24 14.56
CA LYS A 221 2.31 -4.21 15.66
C LYS A 221 2.96 -5.54 15.27
N ASN A 222 2.52 -6.15 14.17
CA ASN A 222 3.06 -7.44 13.71
C ASN A 222 4.58 -7.38 13.46
N LYS A 223 5.08 -6.26 12.92
CA LYS A 223 6.52 -6.07 12.71
C LYS A 223 7.30 -5.97 14.03
N LYS A 224 6.76 -5.30 15.03
CA LYS A 224 7.40 -5.11 16.32
C LYS A 224 7.34 -6.39 17.18
N GLU A 225 6.25 -7.13 17.12
CA GLU A 225 6.12 -8.44 17.78
C GLU A 225 7.13 -9.47 17.25
N GLN A 226 7.51 -9.41 15.96
CA GLN A 226 8.59 -10.24 15.41
C GLN A 226 9.97 -9.99 16.02
N VAL A 227 10.15 -8.85 16.70
CA VAL A 227 11.40 -8.46 17.41
C VAL A 227 11.22 -8.52 18.92
N ASN A 228 10.28 -9.35 19.42
CA ASN A 228 9.96 -9.54 20.83
C ASN A 228 9.54 -8.26 21.58
N CYS A 229 8.90 -7.30 20.90
CA CYS A 229 8.32 -6.12 21.54
C CYS A 229 6.82 -6.35 21.76
N GLU A 230 6.37 -6.25 22.99
CA GLU A 230 4.95 -6.36 23.31
C GLU A 230 4.21 -5.07 22.91
N TRP A 231 3.23 -5.20 21.99
CA TRP A 231 2.38 -4.10 21.52
C TRP A 231 0.93 -4.38 21.81
N ILE A 232 0.29 -3.51 22.60
CA ILE A 232 -1.11 -3.61 22.99
C ILE A 232 -1.87 -2.44 22.39
N ILE A 233 -3.05 -2.70 21.85
CA ILE A 233 -3.98 -1.68 21.34
C ILE A 233 -5.17 -1.65 22.28
N ILE A 234 -5.51 -0.49 22.80
CA ILE A 234 -6.65 -0.28 23.72
C ILE A 234 -7.54 0.86 23.22
N GLY A 235 -8.76 0.95 23.75
CA GLY A 235 -9.72 2.02 23.45
C GLY A 235 -10.54 1.80 22.17
N LEU A 236 -10.35 0.69 21.44
CA LEU A 236 -11.14 0.39 20.25
C LEU A 236 -12.56 -0.10 20.58
N GLU A 237 -12.81 -0.59 21.77
CA GLU A 237 -14.10 -1.02 22.30
C GLU A 237 -15.11 0.12 22.41
N ASN A 238 -14.61 1.33 22.61
CA ASN A 238 -15.40 2.57 22.65
C ASN A 238 -15.84 3.05 21.25
N HIS A 239 -15.39 2.37 20.20
CA HIS A 239 -15.69 2.72 18.83
C HIS A 239 -16.67 1.73 18.20
N ARG A 240 -17.52 2.26 17.31
CA ARG A 240 -18.35 1.46 16.41
C ARG A 240 -17.58 1.22 15.11
N ALA A 241 -17.31 -0.03 14.79
CA ALA A 241 -16.80 -0.41 13.47
C ALA A 241 -17.88 -0.24 12.39
N LEU A 242 -17.49 0.21 11.20
CA LEU A 242 -18.42 0.38 10.07
C LEU A 242 -18.62 -0.90 9.24
N SER A 243 -17.83 -1.95 9.52
CA SER A 243 -18.00 -3.30 8.97
C SER A 243 -17.46 -4.34 9.95
N ASP A 244 -17.71 -5.62 9.67
CA ASP A 244 -17.20 -6.74 10.50
C ASP A 244 -15.71 -7.04 10.30
N ASN A 245 -15.04 -6.28 9.42
CA ASN A 245 -13.62 -6.46 9.19
C ASN A 245 -12.80 -5.90 10.37
N PRO A 246 -11.79 -6.62 10.88
CA PRO A 246 -10.92 -6.13 11.96
C PRO A 246 -10.24 -4.79 11.66
N LEU A 247 -9.97 -4.52 10.37
CA LEU A 247 -9.35 -3.29 9.88
C LEU A 247 -10.37 -2.23 9.43
N ALA A 248 -11.66 -2.42 9.71
CA ALA A 248 -12.71 -1.48 9.34
C ALA A 248 -12.47 -0.09 9.94
N THR A 249 -12.95 0.92 9.22
CA THR A 249 -13.09 2.29 9.75
C THR A 249 -13.93 2.27 11.03
N ARG A 250 -13.56 3.07 12.01
CA ARG A 250 -14.19 3.15 13.33
C ARG A 250 -14.53 4.57 13.69
N LYS A 251 -15.67 4.74 14.35
CA LYS A 251 -16.15 6.02 14.90
C LYS A 251 -16.39 5.89 16.40
N LEU A 252 -16.01 6.92 17.15
CA LEU A 252 -16.32 6.98 18.57
C LEU A 252 -17.84 6.90 18.79
N LYS A 253 -18.28 6.03 19.67
CA LYS A 253 -19.69 5.97 20.10
C LYS A 253 -19.97 7.28 20.88
N ARG A 254 -20.79 8.15 20.32
CA ARG A 254 -21.34 9.28 21.07
C ARG A 254 -22.53 8.75 21.86
N ASN A 255 -22.46 8.80 23.19
CA ASN A 255 -23.60 8.61 24.07
C ASN A 255 -24.64 9.69 23.81
#